data_a32d05681d3c06cb0ccc4ef21ef1bf4a
#
_entry.id   a32d05681d3c06cb0ccc4ef21ef1bf4a
#
_cell.length_a   1.000
_cell.length_b   1.000
_cell.length_c   1.000
_cell.angle_alpha   90.00
_cell.angle_beta   90.00
_cell.angle_gamma   90.00
#
_symmetry.space_group_name_H-M   'P 1'
#
loop_
_entity.id
_entity.type
_entity.pdbx_description
1 polymer ?
#
loop_
_entity_poly.entity_id
_entity_poly.type
_entity_poly.pdbx_seq_one_letter_code
_entity_poly.pdbx_strand_id
1 'polypeptide(L)'
;MSGPLEPPRRSALEFFDRQFERQVEARDYGLNPFERAVLPHLSGDVLDLGCGLGNLALEAAGRGCRVTALDSSSTAIADLARRAGARGIALEAHSADLRHYVPARDYDCVVSIGLLMFFACGDARRLLARMREAVRPGGLTAVNVLIEGTTYLDMFDPEACCLFGHDELSEAFSGWEVALSRHEDFPAPSGTLKRFHTLLARNPARP
;
A
#
# COMPACT_ATOMS: atom_id res chain seq x y z
N MET A 1 36.74 18.28 18.18
CA MET A 1 36.23 16.93 18.51
C MET A 1 35.05 16.68 17.59
N SER A 2 35.31 15.99 16.47
CA SER A 2 34.25 15.61 15.52
C SER A 2 33.56 14.38 16.10
N GLY A 3 32.27 14.52 16.43
CA GLY A 3 31.44 13.37 16.83
C GLY A 3 31.39 12.31 15.71
N PRO A 4 31.03 11.05 16.03
CA PRO A 4 30.90 10.03 15.02
C PRO A 4 29.86 10.49 13.99
N LEU A 5 30.27 10.48 12.69
CA LEU A 5 29.36 10.70 11.58
C LEU A 5 28.25 9.66 11.65
N GLU A 6 27.01 10.06 11.91
CA GLU A 6 25.86 9.16 11.75
C GLU A 6 25.89 8.59 10.33
N PRO A 7 25.69 7.27 10.16
CA PRO A 7 25.64 6.70 8.83
C PRO A 7 24.52 7.38 8.03
N PRO A 8 24.71 7.62 6.73
CA PRO A 8 23.69 8.25 5.90
C PRO A 8 22.36 7.48 6.02
N ARG A 9 21.28 8.18 6.36
CA ARG A 9 19.95 7.59 6.45
C ARG A 9 19.56 7.09 5.05
N ARG A 10 19.18 5.83 4.96
CA ARG A 10 18.80 5.18 3.71
C ARG A 10 17.43 5.69 3.27
N SER A 11 17.23 5.83 1.95
CA SER A 11 15.89 6.13 1.42
C SER A 11 14.92 4.97 1.73
N ALA A 12 13.62 5.28 1.85
CA ALA A 12 12.60 4.25 2.05
C ALA A 12 12.67 3.16 0.97
N LEU A 13 12.98 3.54 -0.29
CA LEU A 13 13.15 2.58 -1.39
C LEU A 13 14.28 1.58 -1.11
N GLU A 14 15.46 2.05 -0.69
CA GLU A 14 16.59 1.15 -0.36
C GLU A 14 16.28 0.25 0.85
N PHE A 15 15.50 0.76 1.81
CA PHE A 15 15.05 -0.05 2.95
C PHE A 15 14.17 -1.21 2.49
N PHE A 16 13.18 -0.93 1.64
CA PHE A 16 12.25 -1.94 1.13
C PHE A 16 12.90 -2.89 0.13
N ASP A 17 13.75 -2.42 -0.79
CA ASP A 17 14.46 -3.30 -1.71
C ASP A 17 15.24 -4.40 -0.96
N ARG A 18 15.96 -4.04 0.11
CA ARG A 18 16.66 -5.03 0.95
C ARG A 18 15.71 -5.95 1.72
N GLN A 19 14.55 -5.46 2.11
CA GLN A 19 13.53 -6.30 2.73
C GLN A 19 12.98 -7.29 1.71
N PHE A 20 12.66 -6.84 0.50
CA PHE A 20 12.17 -7.67 -0.59
C PHE A 20 13.19 -8.73 -1.00
N GLU A 21 14.46 -8.37 -1.16
CA GLU A 21 15.54 -9.34 -1.42
C GLU A 21 15.55 -10.46 -0.37
N ARG A 22 15.53 -10.13 0.91
CA ARG A 22 15.50 -11.13 2.00
C ARG A 22 14.25 -12.00 1.97
N GLN A 23 13.07 -11.42 1.69
CA GLN A 23 11.82 -12.17 1.58
C GLN A 23 11.84 -13.12 0.38
N VAL A 24 12.39 -12.70 -0.76
CA VAL A 24 12.56 -13.53 -1.96
C VAL A 24 13.51 -14.70 -1.66
N GLU A 25 14.66 -14.44 -1.03
CA GLU A 25 15.61 -15.49 -0.62
C GLU A 25 14.98 -16.49 0.35
N ALA A 26 14.22 -16.00 1.33
CA ALA A 26 13.51 -16.83 2.31
C ALA A 26 12.24 -17.50 1.76
N ARG A 27 11.81 -17.15 0.53
CA ARG A 27 10.52 -17.54 -0.05
C ARG A 27 9.32 -17.19 0.84
N ASP A 28 9.41 -16.08 1.56
CA ASP A 28 8.36 -15.59 2.44
C ASP A 28 7.36 -14.72 1.65
N TYR A 29 6.34 -15.38 1.12
CA TYR A 29 5.28 -14.78 0.29
C TYR A 29 3.91 -14.79 0.99
N GLY A 30 3.91 -14.88 2.31
CA GLY A 30 2.68 -14.87 3.09
C GLY A 30 1.97 -13.50 3.01
N LEU A 31 0.64 -13.52 2.90
CA LEU A 31 -0.15 -12.30 3.07
C LEU A 31 0.02 -11.76 4.49
N ASN A 32 0.22 -10.46 4.63
CA ASN A 32 0.18 -9.79 5.92
C ASN A 32 -1.26 -9.68 6.45
N PRO A 33 -1.49 -9.29 7.72
CA PRO A 33 -2.83 -9.19 8.29
C PRO A 33 -3.77 -8.25 7.52
N PHE A 34 -3.25 -7.14 6.99
CA PHE A 34 -4.02 -6.16 6.24
C PHE A 34 -4.44 -6.71 4.88
N GLU A 35 -3.53 -7.34 4.14
CA GLU A 35 -3.81 -8.00 2.86
C GLU A 35 -4.85 -9.13 3.03
N ARG A 36 -4.74 -9.92 4.11
CA ARG A 36 -5.75 -10.95 4.43
C ARG A 36 -7.13 -10.38 4.68
N ALA A 37 -7.22 -9.22 5.32
CA ALA A 37 -8.50 -8.55 5.58
C ALA A 37 -9.12 -7.99 4.29
N VAL A 38 -8.31 -7.51 3.35
CA VAL A 38 -8.75 -6.88 2.09
C VAL A 38 -9.13 -7.90 1.02
N LEU A 39 -8.36 -8.98 0.87
CA LEU A 39 -8.48 -9.95 -0.22
C LEU A 39 -9.90 -10.49 -0.46
N PRO A 40 -10.73 -10.81 0.55
CA PRO A 40 -12.10 -11.29 0.34
C PRO A 40 -13.04 -10.28 -0.32
N HIS A 41 -12.68 -9.00 -0.32
CA HIS A 41 -13.50 -7.91 -0.84
C HIS A 41 -13.12 -7.50 -2.27
N LEU A 42 -12.01 -8.03 -2.81
CA LEU A 42 -11.53 -7.69 -4.15
C LEU A 42 -12.31 -8.44 -5.22
N SER A 43 -12.69 -7.73 -6.28
CA SER A 43 -13.35 -8.28 -7.46
C SER A 43 -13.17 -7.36 -8.67
N GLY A 44 -13.38 -7.90 -9.89
CA GLY A 44 -13.33 -7.12 -11.13
C GLY A 44 -11.95 -6.57 -11.45
N ASP A 45 -11.87 -5.30 -11.86
CA ASP A 45 -10.64 -4.57 -12.16
C ASP A 45 -10.04 -4.02 -10.86
N VAL A 46 -8.84 -4.46 -10.51
CA VAL A 46 -8.13 -4.07 -9.28
C VAL A 46 -6.87 -3.29 -9.61
N LEU A 47 -6.69 -2.12 -8.99
CA LEU A 47 -5.44 -1.36 -8.97
C LEU A 47 -4.79 -1.51 -7.60
N ASP A 48 -3.57 -2.05 -7.55
CA ASP A 48 -2.78 -2.22 -6.33
C ASP A 48 -1.57 -1.28 -6.36
N LEU A 49 -1.62 -0.22 -5.57
CA LEU A 49 -0.61 0.84 -5.48
C LEU A 49 0.34 0.59 -4.31
N GLY A 50 1.63 0.45 -4.60
CA GLY A 50 2.65 0.04 -3.63
C GLY A 50 2.51 -1.45 -3.31
N CYS A 51 2.38 -2.26 -4.35
CA CYS A 51 2.09 -3.70 -4.20
C CYS A 51 3.25 -4.49 -3.55
N GLY A 52 4.46 -3.92 -3.45
CA GLY A 52 5.64 -4.63 -2.99
C GLY A 52 5.88 -5.90 -3.81
N LEU A 53 6.11 -7.04 -3.14
CA LEU A 53 6.24 -8.33 -3.82
C LEU A 53 4.93 -8.83 -4.48
N GLY A 54 3.84 -8.07 -4.38
CA GLY A 54 2.57 -8.36 -5.06
C GLY A 54 1.86 -9.61 -4.56
N ASN A 55 2.00 -9.95 -3.28
CA ASN A 55 1.35 -11.14 -2.74
C ASN A 55 -0.18 -11.03 -2.82
N LEU A 56 -0.73 -9.85 -2.45
CA LEU A 56 -2.16 -9.56 -2.60
C LEU A 56 -2.58 -9.58 -4.07
N ALA A 57 -1.82 -8.89 -4.94
CA ALA A 57 -2.08 -8.82 -6.38
C ALA A 57 -2.17 -10.21 -7.02
N LEU A 58 -1.20 -11.09 -6.70
CA LEU A 58 -1.12 -12.44 -7.24
C LEU A 58 -2.28 -13.33 -6.75
N GLU A 59 -2.66 -13.23 -5.47
CA GLU A 59 -3.80 -13.97 -4.92
C GLU A 59 -5.13 -13.45 -5.47
N ALA A 60 -5.31 -12.14 -5.64
CA ALA A 60 -6.49 -11.54 -6.25
C ALA A 60 -6.63 -11.99 -7.72
N ALA A 61 -5.54 -11.94 -8.50
CA ALA A 61 -5.53 -12.41 -9.88
C ALA A 61 -5.83 -13.91 -9.99
N GLY A 62 -5.28 -14.73 -9.06
CA GLY A 62 -5.58 -16.17 -8.97
C GLY A 62 -7.05 -16.48 -8.65
N ARG A 63 -7.81 -15.52 -8.12
CA ARG A 63 -9.26 -15.59 -7.86
C ARG A 63 -10.09 -15.00 -9.00
N GLY A 64 -9.47 -14.59 -10.11
CA GLY A 64 -10.15 -14.09 -11.30
C GLY A 64 -10.27 -12.57 -11.40
N CYS A 65 -9.62 -11.79 -10.52
CA CYS A 65 -9.52 -10.34 -10.70
C CYS A 65 -8.58 -10.00 -11.86
N ARG A 66 -8.86 -8.92 -12.57
CA ARG A 66 -7.93 -8.29 -13.52
C ARG A 66 -7.09 -7.27 -12.74
N VAL A 67 -5.85 -7.59 -12.44
CA VAL A 67 -5.01 -6.80 -11.54
C VAL A 67 -3.97 -6.01 -12.31
N THR A 68 -3.89 -4.71 -12.00
CA THR A 68 -2.76 -3.82 -12.35
C THR A 68 -2.03 -3.51 -11.03
N ALA A 69 -0.80 -3.98 -10.90
CA ALA A 69 0.03 -3.84 -9.70
C ALA A 69 1.21 -2.91 -9.97
N LEU A 70 1.40 -1.91 -9.12
CA LEU A 70 2.44 -0.90 -9.28
C LEU A 70 3.29 -0.78 -8.01
N ASP A 71 4.61 -0.73 -8.17
CA ASP A 71 5.55 -0.42 -7.10
C ASP A 71 6.77 0.32 -7.65
N SER A 72 7.50 1.05 -6.83
CA SER A 72 8.76 1.71 -7.23
C SER A 72 9.94 0.73 -7.31
N SER A 73 9.87 -0.41 -6.60
CA SER A 73 10.90 -1.43 -6.60
C SER A 73 10.85 -2.30 -7.87
N SER A 74 11.83 -2.16 -8.74
CA SER A 74 11.98 -3.03 -9.90
C SER A 74 12.26 -4.49 -9.51
N THR A 75 12.93 -4.72 -8.38
CA THR A 75 13.19 -6.06 -7.82
C THR A 75 11.87 -6.75 -7.45
N ALA A 76 10.99 -6.05 -6.75
CA ALA A 76 9.68 -6.58 -6.35
C ALA A 76 8.81 -6.90 -7.57
N ILE A 77 8.75 -6.00 -8.54
CA ILE A 77 7.97 -6.17 -9.79
C ILE A 77 8.51 -7.34 -10.63
N ALA A 78 9.83 -7.49 -10.76
CA ALA A 78 10.43 -8.61 -11.49
C ALA A 78 10.09 -9.96 -10.83
N ASP A 79 10.14 -10.04 -9.48
CA ASP A 79 9.76 -11.25 -8.76
C ASP A 79 8.27 -11.56 -8.90
N LEU A 80 7.39 -10.57 -8.81
CA LEU A 80 5.96 -10.71 -9.04
C LEU A 80 5.66 -11.28 -10.43
N ALA A 81 6.26 -10.70 -11.48
CA ALA A 81 6.09 -11.16 -12.87
C ALA A 81 6.58 -12.61 -13.05
N ARG A 82 7.72 -12.95 -12.46
CA ARG A 82 8.28 -14.32 -12.47
C ARG A 82 7.32 -15.32 -11.79
N ARG A 83 6.77 -14.98 -10.61
CA ARG A 83 5.84 -15.84 -9.87
C ARG A 83 4.50 -15.98 -10.58
N ALA A 84 4.00 -14.92 -11.17
CA ALA A 84 2.77 -14.93 -11.97
C ALA A 84 2.93 -15.86 -13.17
N GLY A 85 4.03 -15.74 -13.94
CA GLY A 85 4.35 -16.60 -15.06
C GLY A 85 4.48 -18.08 -14.66
N ALA A 86 5.16 -18.38 -13.55
CA ALA A 86 5.31 -19.74 -13.03
C ALA A 86 3.98 -20.39 -12.61
N ARG A 87 2.97 -19.58 -12.23
CA ARG A 87 1.62 -20.03 -11.84
C ARG A 87 0.60 -19.96 -13.00
N GLY A 88 1.01 -19.47 -14.19
CA GLY A 88 0.09 -19.23 -15.31
C GLY A 88 -0.97 -18.16 -15.01
N ILE A 89 -0.70 -17.24 -14.10
CA ILE A 89 -1.61 -16.16 -13.70
C ILE A 89 -1.31 -14.91 -14.53
N ALA A 90 -2.33 -14.38 -15.22
CA ALA A 90 -2.22 -13.11 -15.93
C ALA A 90 -2.48 -11.94 -14.97
N LEU A 91 -1.54 -10.99 -14.91
CA LEU A 91 -1.67 -9.69 -14.27
C LEU A 91 -0.73 -8.67 -14.94
N GLU A 92 -1.02 -7.39 -14.79
CA GLU A 92 -0.14 -6.30 -15.22
C GLU A 92 0.70 -5.85 -14.02
N ALA A 93 2.03 -5.88 -14.15
CA ALA A 93 2.95 -5.44 -13.11
C ALA A 93 3.97 -4.45 -13.68
N HIS A 94 4.02 -3.25 -13.12
CA HIS A 94 4.91 -2.18 -13.64
C HIS A 94 5.65 -1.47 -12.51
N SER A 95 6.94 -1.21 -12.73
CA SER A 95 7.69 -0.30 -11.86
C SER A 95 7.33 1.14 -12.18
N ALA A 96 6.90 1.90 -11.16
CA ALA A 96 6.48 3.29 -11.30
C ALA A 96 6.74 4.12 -10.04
N ASP A 97 7.10 5.39 -10.23
CA ASP A 97 7.08 6.37 -9.15
C ASP A 97 5.64 6.82 -8.91
N LEU A 98 5.12 6.49 -7.73
CA LEU A 98 3.72 6.72 -7.39
C LEU A 98 3.44 8.12 -6.79
N ARG A 99 4.46 8.93 -6.50
CA ARG A 99 4.27 10.27 -5.89
C ARG A 99 3.34 11.17 -6.70
N HIS A 100 3.41 11.06 -8.02
CA HIS A 100 2.60 11.87 -8.94
C HIS A 100 1.71 11.01 -9.84
N TYR A 101 1.53 9.75 -9.49
CA TYR A 101 0.73 8.82 -10.28
C TYR A 101 -0.72 9.29 -10.42
N VAL A 102 -1.25 9.13 -11.61
CA VAL A 102 -2.66 9.39 -11.93
C VAL A 102 -3.22 8.12 -12.56
N PRO A 103 -4.24 7.49 -11.96
CA PRO A 103 -4.90 6.34 -12.57
C PRO A 103 -5.42 6.68 -13.97
N ALA A 104 -5.11 5.82 -14.95
CA ALA A 104 -5.47 6.06 -16.35
C ALA A 104 -6.93 5.73 -16.67
N ARG A 105 -7.60 5.04 -15.79
CA ARG A 105 -9.01 4.59 -15.91
C ARG A 105 -9.63 4.35 -14.55
N ASP A 106 -10.92 4.13 -14.51
CA ASP A 106 -11.63 3.72 -13.30
C ASP A 106 -11.49 2.22 -13.06
N TYR A 107 -11.52 1.83 -11.77
CA TYR A 107 -11.38 0.46 -11.29
C TYR A 107 -12.56 0.05 -10.41
N ASP A 108 -12.81 -1.24 -10.31
CA ASP A 108 -13.79 -1.79 -9.36
C ASP A 108 -13.22 -1.79 -7.94
N CYS A 109 -11.88 -1.96 -7.81
CA CYS A 109 -11.19 -1.85 -6.53
C CYS A 109 -9.88 -1.07 -6.69
N VAL A 110 -9.59 -0.15 -5.75
CA VAL A 110 -8.31 0.54 -5.65
C VAL A 110 -7.73 0.29 -4.26
N VAL A 111 -6.52 -0.27 -4.21
CA VAL A 111 -5.86 -0.70 -2.99
C VAL A 111 -4.56 0.06 -2.78
N SER A 112 -4.26 0.43 -1.53
CA SER A 112 -2.97 0.95 -1.10
C SER A 112 -2.71 0.54 0.35
N ILE A 113 -1.87 -0.46 0.56
CA ILE A 113 -1.52 -0.98 1.87
C ILE A 113 -0.08 -0.60 2.19
N GLY A 114 0.12 0.27 3.18
CA GLY A 114 1.45 0.62 3.65
C GLY A 114 2.29 1.46 2.69
N LEU A 115 1.68 2.25 1.80
CA LEU A 115 2.40 3.10 0.83
C LEU A 115 2.38 4.59 1.22
N LEU A 116 1.19 5.16 1.45
CA LEU A 116 1.00 6.62 1.49
C LEU A 116 1.84 7.31 2.56
N MET A 117 2.14 6.63 3.66
CA MET A 117 2.97 7.17 4.72
C MET A 117 4.43 7.42 4.31
N PHE A 118 4.89 6.90 3.17
CA PHE A 118 6.27 7.09 2.66
C PHE A 118 6.39 8.29 1.71
N PHE A 119 5.37 9.12 1.61
CA PHE A 119 5.39 10.37 0.85
C PHE A 119 5.32 11.59 1.78
N ALA A 120 5.70 12.76 1.26
CA ALA A 120 5.34 14.01 1.93
C ALA A 120 3.81 14.11 2.03
N CYS A 121 3.28 14.65 3.13
CA CYS A 121 1.84 14.61 3.40
C CYS A 121 0.98 15.22 2.29
N GLY A 122 1.48 16.27 1.60
CA GLY A 122 0.79 16.85 0.46
C GLY A 122 0.64 15.88 -0.72
N ASP A 123 1.69 15.07 -1.00
CA ASP A 123 1.65 14.05 -2.06
C ASP A 123 0.77 12.86 -1.66
N ALA A 124 0.90 12.41 -0.42
CA ALA A 124 0.08 11.33 0.14
C ALA A 124 -1.42 11.63 0.00
N ARG A 125 -1.85 12.85 0.41
CA ARG A 125 -3.25 13.28 0.32
C ARG A 125 -3.72 13.46 -1.12
N ARG A 126 -2.86 13.95 -2.02
CA ARG A 126 -3.19 14.04 -3.45
C ARG A 126 -3.38 12.66 -4.08
N LEU A 127 -2.52 11.70 -3.76
CA LEU A 127 -2.67 10.34 -4.27
C LEU A 127 -3.93 9.68 -3.70
N LEU A 128 -4.23 9.88 -2.40
CA LEU A 128 -5.46 9.38 -1.78
C LEU A 128 -6.73 9.93 -2.48
N ALA A 129 -6.73 11.23 -2.83
CA ALA A 129 -7.84 11.84 -3.58
C ALA A 129 -8.00 11.20 -4.98
N ARG A 130 -6.89 11.01 -5.72
CA ARG A 130 -6.90 10.35 -7.03
C ARG A 130 -7.36 8.89 -6.96
N MET A 131 -6.96 8.17 -5.91
CA MET A 131 -7.45 6.81 -5.65
C MET A 131 -8.97 6.81 -5.50
N ARG A 132 -9.51 7.73 -4.68
CA ARG A 132 -10.95 7.89 -4.47
C ARG A 132 -11.69 8.19 -5.79
N GLU A 133 -11.15 9.08 -6.62
CA GLU A 133 -11.72 9.45 -7.92
C GLU A 133 -11.73 8.30 -8.91
N ALA A 134 -10.73 7.39 -8.85
CA ALA A 134 -10.58 6.25 -9.75
C ALA A 134 -11.45 5.04 -9.39
N VAL A 135 -12.19 5.08 -8.29
CA VAL A 135 -13.10 3.98 -7.91
C VAL A 135 -14.46 4.20 -8.56
N ARG A 136 -14.92 3.22 -9.34
CA ARG A 136 -16.27 3.24 -9.96
C ARG A 136 -17.38 3.37 -8.91
N PRO A 137 -18.54 3.92 -9.26
CA PRO A 137 -19.73 3.81 -8.42
C PRO A 137 -20.03 2.34 -8.08
N GLY A 138 -20.26 2.03 -6.81
CA GLY A 138 -20.38 0.67 -6.27
C GLY A 138 -19.05 -0.06 -6.04
N GLY A 139 -17.93 0.49 -6.49
CA GLY A 139 -16.59 -0.06 -6.29
C GLY A 139 -16.06 0.15 -4.87
N LEU A 140 -14.90 -0.41 -4.58
CA LEU A 140 -14.28 -0.43 -3.25
C LEU A 140 -12.91 0.24 -3.27
N THR A 141 -12.57 0.96 -2.19
CA THR A 141 -11.19 1.28 -1.86
C THR A 141 -10.75 0.55 -0.59
N ALA A 142 -9.46 0.18 -0.53
CA ALA A 142 -8.83 -0.34 0.66
C ALA A 142 -7.52 0.41 0.92
N VAL A 143 -7.44 1.09 2.05
CA VAL A 143 -6.29 1.90 2.43
C VAL A 143 -5.81 1.52 3.82
N ASN A 144 -4.49 1.34 3.96
CA ASN A 144 -3.83 1.17 5.25
C ASN A 144 -2.69 2.16 5.37
N VAL A 145 -2.68 2.95 6.43
CA VAL A 145 -1.66 3.97 6.71
C VAL A 145 -1.23 3.95 8.17
N LEU A 146 -0.03 4.48 8.44
CA LEU A 146 0.36 4.84 9.79
C LEU A 146 -0.26 6.17 10.20
N ILE A 147 -0.67 6.25 11.46
CA ILE A 147 -1.32 7.41 12.05
C ILE A 147 -0.45 8.05 13.13
N GLU A 148 -0.84 9.26 13.53
CA GLU A 148 -0.25 9.98 14.66
C GLU A 148 -0.17 9.10 15.91
N GLY A 149 0.91 9.28 16.69
CA GLY A 149 1.25 8.41 17.81
C GLY A 149 2.10 7.18 17.43
N THR A 150 2.39 6.95 16.15
CA THR A 150 3.48 6.05 15.73
C THR A 150 4.82 6.63 16.18
N THR A 151 5.64 5.80 16.83
CA THR A 151 6.97 6.19 17.33
C THR A 151 8.12 5.47 16.65
N TYR A 152 7.86 4.42 15.86
CA TYR A 152 8.84 3.75 15.01
C TYR A 152 8.98 4.48 13.67
N LEU A 153 10.05 5.27 13.53
CA LEU A 153 10.27 6.13 12.37
C LEU A 153 11.53 5.74 11.56
N ASP A 154 12.25 4.69 11.94
CA ASP A 154 13.54 4.31 11.34
C ASP A 154 13.47 3.91 9.86
N MET A 155 12.25 3.62 9.35
CA MET A 155 12.02 3.24 7.96
C MET A 155 11.71 4.43 7.04
N PHE A 156 11.62 5.64 7.59
CA PHE A 156 11.22 6.82 6.84
C PHE A 156 12.43 7.68 6.44
N ASP A 157 12.30 8.29 5.27
CA ASP A 157 13.03 9.49 4.94
C ASP A 157 12.41 10.65 5.75
N PRO A 158 13.19 11.46 6.49
CA PRO A 158 12.67 12.56 7.28
C PRO A 158 11.85 13.60 6.49
N GLU A 159 12.14 13.78 5.19
CA GLU A 159 11.44 14.69 4.30
C GLU A 159 10.23 14.04 3.60
N ALA A 160 10.10 12.71 3.67
CA ALA A 160 9.06 11.94 3.00
C ALA A 160 8.36 11.00 4.00
N CYS A 161 7.83 11.56 5.08
CA CYS A 161 7.05 10.84 6.06
C CYS A 161 5.73 11.55 6.30
N CYS A 162 4.62 10.82 6.17
CA CYS A 162 3.30 11.30 6.52
C CYS A 162 2.62 10.36 7.51
N LEU A 163 2.47 10.80 8.74
CA LEU A 163 1.55 10.19 9.68
C LEU A 163 0.19 10.87 9.51
N PHE A 164 -0.83 10.07 9.22
CA PHE A 164 -2.19 10.56 9.05
C PHE A 164 -2.82 10.88 10.41
N GLY A 165 -3.75 11.83 10.46
CA GLY A 165 -4.57 12.05 11.64
C GLY A 165 -5.42 10.81 11.97
N HIS A 166 -5.83 10.68 13.24
CA HIS A 166 -6.57 9.50 13.73
C HIS A 166 -7.80 9.17 12.87
N ASP A 167 -8.59 10.18 12.51
CA ASP A 167 -9.85 10.01 11.76
C ASP A 167 -9.75 10.44 10.29
N GLU A 168 -8.56 10.85 9.83
CA GLU A 168 -8.35 11.46 8.51
C GLU A 168 -8.81 10.57 7.35
N LEU A 169 -8.59 9.24 7.42
CA LEU A 169 -9.10 8.36 6.37
C LEU A 169 -10.63 8.32 6.37
N SER A 170 -11.27 8.24 7.53
CA SER A 170 -12.72 8.24 7.63
C SER A 170 -13.33 9.53 7.10
N GLU A 171 -12.71 10.66 7.38
CA GLU A 171 -13.09 11.97 6.85
C GLU A 171 -12.91 12.06 5.34
N ALA A 172 -11.78 11.58 4.80
CA ALA A 172 -11.49 11.56 3.37
C ALA A 172 -12.51 10.76 2.57
N PHE A 173 -13.11 9.72 3.16
CA PHE A 173 -14.15 8.89 2.55
C PHE A 173 -15.56 9.17 3.13
N SER A 174 -15.77 10.37 3.67
CA SER A 174 -17.11 10.79 4.10
C SER A 174 -18.12 10.64 2.96
N GLY A 175 -19.30 10.10 3.28
CA GLY A 175 -20.36 9.78 2.30
C GLY A 175 -20.19 8.44 1.58
N TRP A 176 -19.11 7.70 1.83
CA TRP A 176 -18.95 6.32 1.37
C TRP A 176 -19.47 5.31 2.41
N GLU A 177 -19.89 4.14 1.95
CA GLU A 177 -20.26 3.04 2.85
C GLU A 177 -19.00 2.39 3.42
N VAL A 178 -18.79 2.52 4.72
CA VAL A 178 -17.63 1.93 5.41
C VAL A 178 -17.87 0.44 5.65
N ALA A 179 -17.13 -0.42 4.94
CA ALA A 179 -17.17 -1.87 5.12
C ALA A 179 -16.26 -2.33 6.27
N LEU A 180 -15.14 -1.64 6.49
CA LEU A 180 -14.21 -1.88 7.59
C LEU A 180 -13.52 -0.57 7.95
N SER A 181 -13.46 -0.26 9.26
CA SER A 181 -12.56 0.76 9.80
C SER A 181 -11.93 0.21 11.07
N ARG A 182 -10.61 0.10 11.11
CA ARG A 182 -9.90 -0.53 12.23
C ARG A 182 -8.61 0.21 12.55
N HIS A 183 -8.43 0.52 13.82
CA HIS A 183 -7.16 1.00 14.37
C HIS A 183 -6.45 -0.16 15.06
N GLU A 184 -5.17 -0.37 14.75
CA GLU A 184 -4.38 -1.48 15.28
C GLU A 184 -2.98 -1.00 15.63
N ASP A 185 -2.52 -1.38 16.82
CA ASP A 185 -1.20 -1.05 17.34
C ASP A 185 -0.29 -2.29 17.28
N PHE A 186 0.90 -2.13 16.71
CA PHE A 186 1.90 -3.19 16.62
C PHE A 186 3.18 -2.76 17.32
N PRO A 187 3.71 -3.57 18.26
CA PRO A 187 5.03 -3.35 18.84
C PRO A 187 6.10 -3.33 17.75
N ALA A 188 7.09 -2.47 17.92
CA ALA A 188 8.24 -2.35 17.04
C ALA A 188 9.54 -2.38 17.88
N PRO A 189 10.73 -2.51 17.25
CA PRO A 189 12.00 -2.57 17.94
C PRO A 189 12.20 -1.41 18.94
N SER A 190 13.01 -1.64 19.95
CA SER A 190 13.39 -0.64 20.98
C SER A 190 12.20 -0.04 21.77
N GLY A 191 11.11 -0.80 21.92
CA GLY A 191 9.92 -0.35 22.63
C GLY A 191 9.10 0.71 21.92
N THR A 192 9.34 0.90 20.62
CA THR A 192 8.55 1.79 19.76
C THR A 192 7.26 1.13 19.29
N LEU A 193 6.38 1.90 18.66
CA LEU A 193 5.03 1.50 18.27
C LEU A 193 4.73 1.92 16.84
N LYS A 194 4.05 1.05 16.10
CA LYS A 194 3.40 1.36 14.83
C LYS A 194 1.90 1.36 15.05
N ARG A 195 1.26 2.48 14.76
CA ARG A 195 -0.20 2.63 14.87
C ARG A 195 -0.79 2.75 13.48
N PHE A 196 -1.68 1.83 13.12
CA PHE A 196 -2.29 1.78 11.80
C PHE A 196 -3.76 2.14 11.85
N HIS A 197 -4.23 2.78 10.79
CA HIS A 197 -5.64 2.83 10.44
C HIS A 197 -5.84 2.10 9.10
N THR A 198 -6.69 1.09 9.10
CA THR A 198 -7.14 0.36 7.91
C THR A 198 -8.58 0.72 7.62
N LEU A 199 -8.85 1.22 6.42
CA LEU A 199 -10.19 1.55 5.95
C LEU A 199 -10.51 0.78 4.67
N LEU A 200 -11.67 0.12 4.65
CA LEU A 200 -12.33 -0.36 3.43
C LEU A 200 -13.64 0.41 3.29
N ALA A 201 -13.79 1.11 2.17
CA ALA A 201 -14.98 1.90 1.91
C ALA A 201 -15.48 1.68 0.48
N ARG A 202 -16.80 1.63 0.32
CA ARG A 202 -17.48 1.44 -0.96
C ARG A 202 -17.99 2.78 -1.48
N ASN A 203 -17.65 3.11 -2.73
CA ASN A 203 -18.19 4.26 -3.41
C ASN A 203 -19.70 4.06 -3.61
N PRO A 204 -20.57 5.00 -3.19
CA PRO A 204 -22.00 4.85 -3.40
C PRO A 204 -22.33 4.57 -4.88
N ALA A 205 -23.25 3.62 -5.11
CA ALA A 205 -23.80 3.44 -6.45
C ALA A 205 -24.53 4.73 -6.85
N ARG A 206 -24.40 5.15 -8.12
CA ARG A 206 -25.23 6.25 -8.63
C ARG A 206 -26.68 5.74 -8.70
N PRO A 207 -27.66 6.55 -8.27
CA PRO A 207 -29.07 6.18 -8.36
C PRO A 207 -29.52 5.99 -9.81
#